data_3617d15175e653d0e4e8d8e8d709f1f3
#
_entry.id   3617d15175e653d0e4e8d8e8d709f1f3
#
_cell.length_a   1.000
_cell.length_b   1.000
_cell.length_c   1.000
_cell.angle_alpha   90.00
_cell.angle_beta   90.00
_cell.angle_gamma   90.00
#
_symmetry.space_group_name_H-M   'P 1'
#
loop_
_entity.id
_entity.type
_entity.pdbx_description
1 polymer ?
#
loop_
_entity_poly.entity_id
_entity_poly.type
_entity_poly.pdbx_seq_one_letter_code
_entity_poly.pdbx_strand_id
1 'polypeptide(L)'
;MTGDVAPSRIAPLSALHSARSQELTRDKDLDAAQEARELIPPALLQGAREALQRIGQSGHGSYGVTSTVRGEGRTSIATALAIVEWLDYERRVVLVDLDLEQPSLHERLGLREGPGVRDLVQGHNSVEDYVQRIVGDVWLLSAGRSRDDAPRGLNRLAESTILSQLSEWADVAVFDLPPLLESVTGAEAARLCTTPIMVVRAGVAPMPQVKEAVQRLTAPPMVILNGVRSAVPTWIRRSLGDTR
;
A
#
# COMPACT_ATOMS: atom_id res chain seq x y z
N MET A 1 -58.45 1.44 -40.50
CA MET A 1 -57.25 0.80 -39.94
C MET A 1 -56.20 1.92 -39.83
N THR A 2 -56.18 2.57 -38.68
CA THR A 2 -55.22 3.64 -38.39
C THR A 2 -54.17 3.05 -37.43
N GLY A 3 -52.97 2.82 -37.95
CA GLY A 3 -51.84 2.32 -37.20
C GLY A 3 -51.29 3.39 -36.28
N ASP A 4 -51.38 3.16 -34.99
CA ASP A 4 -50.83 3.98 -33.94
C ASP A 4 -49.29 3.75 -33.85
N VAL A 5 -48.50 4.73 -34.29
CA VAL A 5 -47.03 4.69 -34.18
C VAL A 5 -46.67 5.29 -32.84
N ALA A 6 -46.25 4.45 -31.90
CA ALA A 6 -45.77 4.87 -30.60
C ALA A 6 -44.54 5.81 -30.76
N PRO A 7 -44.48 6.95 -30.03
CA PRO A 7 -43.35 7.83 -30.11
C PRO A 7 -42.09 7.19 -29.46
N SER A 8 -41.00 7.12 -30.26
CA SER A 8 -39.70 6.71 -29.77
C SER A 8 -39.24 7.67 -28.65
N ARG A 9 -39.12 7.17 -27.42
CA ARG A 9 -38.58 7.93 -26.29
C ARG A 9 -37.07 8.16 -26.51
N ILE A 10 -36.74 9.31 -27.03
CA ILE A 10 -35.34 9.81 -27.05
C ILE A 10 -34.97 10.11 -25.59
N ALA A 11 -33.94 9.46 -25.06
CA ALA A 11 -33.45 9.71 -23.71
C ALA A 11 -32.99 11.17 -23.59
N PRO A 12 -33.21 11.84 -22.47
CA PRO A 12 -32.81 13.23 -22.29
C PRO A 12 -31.28 13.37 -22.35
N LEU A 13 -30.78 14.46 -22.96
CA LEU A 13 -29.34 14.75 -23.15
C LEU A 13 -28.52 14.64 -21.84
N SER A 14 -29.12 14.94 -20.70
CA SER A 14 -28.51 14.79 -19.39
C SER A 14 -28.19 13.31 -19.04
N ALA A 15 -29.06 12.38 -19.43
CA ALA A 15 -28.83 10.94 -19.21
C ALA A 15 -27.72 10.39 -20.13
N LEU A 16 -27.61 10.91 -21.36
CA LEU A 16 -26.52 10.56 -22.28
C LEU A 16 -25.17 11.13 -21.83
N HIS A 17 -25.15 12.36 -21.26
CA HIS A 17 -23.94 12.93 -20.65
C HIS A 17 -23.47 12.16 -19.41
N SER A 18 -24.41 11.78 -18.55
CA SER A 18 -24.13 10.98 -17.35
C SER A 18 -23.58 9.58 -17.73
N ALA A 19 -24.20 8.89 -18.69
CA ALA A 19 -23.75 7.58 -19.17
C ALA A 19 -22.34 7.66 -19.79
N ARG A 20 -22.08 8.68 -20.64
CA ARG A 20 -20.77 8.87 -21.27
C ARG A 20 -19.67 9.24 -20.27
N SER A 21 -20.00 10.00 -19.23
CA SER A 21 -19.06 10.31 -18.15
C SER A 21 -18.73 9.05 -17.32
N GLN A 22 -19.72 8.19 -17.06
CA GLN A 22 -19.54 6.91 -16.36
C GLN A 22 -18.71 5.91 -17.19
N GLU A 23 -18.94 5.84 -18.51
CA GLU A 23 -18.11 5.01 -19.41
C GLU A 23 -16.66 5.48 -19.46
N LEU A 24 -16.41 6.79 -19.59
CA LEU A 24 -15.06 7.36 -19.60
C LEU A 24 -14.31 7.18 -18.28
N THR A 25 -15.03 7.16 -17.15
CA THR A 25 -14.44 6.84 -15.83
C THR A 25 -14.10 5.36 -15.76
N ARG A 26 -15.01 4.50 -16.21
CA ARG A 26 -14.83 3.04 -16.20
C ARG A 26 -13.66 2.58 -17.09
N ASP A 27 -13.48 3.17 -18.26
CA ASP A 27 -12.34 2.88 -19.15
C ASP A 27 -11.01 3.29 -18.50
N LYS A 28 -10.95 4.46 -17.86
CA LYS A 28 -9.76 4.91 -17.13
C LYS A 28 -9.44 4.02 -15.93
N ASP A 29 -10.45 3.52 -15.25
CA ASP A 29 -10.27 2.60 -14.12
C ASP A 29 -9.79 1.22 -14.59
N LEU A 30 -10.22 0.77 -15.76
CA LEU A 30 -9.74 -0.48 -16.37
C LEU A 30 -8.26 -0.36 -16.79
N ASP A 31 -7.88 0.75 -17.40
CA ASP A 31 -6.48 1.03 -17.79
C ASP A 31 -5.59 1.11 -16.54
N ALA A 32 -6.03 1.83 -15.50
CA ALA A 32 -5.31 1.93 -14.24
C ALA A 32 -5.20 0.57 -13.52
N ALA A 33 -6.23 -0.26 -13.59
CA ALA A 33 -6.18 -1.61 -13.01
C ALA A 33 -5.21 -2.54 -13.75
N GLN A 34 -5.05 -2.36 -15.06
CA GLN A 34 -4.04 -3.07 -15.83
C GLN A 34 -2.63 -2.57 -15.49
N GLU A 35 -2.42 -1.25 -15.44
CA GLU A 35 -1.16 -0.63 -15.03
C GLU A 35 -0.74 -1.12 -13.62
N ALA A 36 -1.67 -1.17 -12.67
CA ALA A 36 -1.41 -1.67 -11.33
C ALA A 36 -0.94 -3.14 -11.31
N ARG A 37 -1.50 -3.98 -12.18
CA ARG A 37 -1.08 -5.39 -12.32
C ARG A 37 0.29 -5.55 -12.97
N GLU A 38 0.72 -4.58 -13.76
CA GLU A 38 2.05 -4.55 -14.38
C GLU A 38 3.12 -4.06 -13.42
N LEU A 39 2.76 -3.16 -12.47
CA LEU A 39 3.68 -2.65 -11.45
C LEU A 39 4.16 -3.73 -10.47
N ILE A 40 3.32 -4.73 -10.19
CA ILE A 40 3.58 -5.73 -9.13
C ILE A 40 3.44 -7.15 -9.71
N PRO A 41 4.45 -8.03 -9.48
CA PRO A 41 4.36 -9.42 -9.88
C PRO A 41 3.09 -10.11 -9.37
N PRO A 42 2.40 -10.93 -10.19
CA PRO A 42 1.14 -11.58 -9.82
C PRO A 42 1.21 -12.38 -8.51
N ALA A 43 2.35 -13.03 -8.25
CA ALA A 43 2.57 -13.78 -7.01
C ALA A 43 2.55 -12.89 -5.75
N LEU A 44 3.04 -11.64 -5.85
CA LEU A 44 2.98 -10.69 -4.73
C LEU A 44 1.57 -10.16 -4.53
N LEU A 45 0.82 -9.87 -5.60
CA LEU A 45 -0.58 -9.49 -5.50
C LEU A 45 -1.41 -10.60 -4.84
N GLN A 46 -1.18 -11.84 -5.21
CA GLN A 46 -1.85 -12.98 -4.60
C GLN A 46 -1.50 -13.12 -3.11
N GLY A 47 -0.23 -13.02 -2.75
CA GLY A 47 0.21 -13.03 -1.36
C GLY A 47 -0.39 -11.90 -0.52
N ALA A 48 -0.50 -10.69 -1.10
CA ALA A 48 -1.15 -9.56 -0.46
C ALA A 48 -2.67 -9.81 -0.23
N ARG A 49 -3.37 -10.41 -1.19
CA ARG A 49 -4.79 -10.82 -1.02
C ARG A 49 -4.97 -11.79 0.14
N GLU A 50 -4.13 -12.82 0.19
CA GLU A 50 -4.18 -13.82 1.27
C GLU A 50 -3.87 -13.19 2.63
N ALA A 51 -2.95 -12.22 2.67
CA ALA A 51 -2.63 -11.47 3.87
C ALA A 51 -3.83 -10.63 4.34
N LEU A 52 -4.42 -9.84 3.46
CA LEU A 52 -5.58 -8.99 3.78
C LEU A 52 -6.80 -9.81 4.22
N GLN A 53 -7.06 -10.96 3.61
CA GLN A 53 -8.11 -11.87 4.05
C GLN A 53 -7.92 -12.37 5.49
N ARG A 54 -6.68 -12.59 5.93
CA ARG A 54 -6.35 -13.02 7.30
C ARG A 54 -6.41 -11.88 8.32
N ILE A 55 -6.07 -10.67 7.93
CA ILE A 55 -6.20 -9.47 8.77
C ILE A 55 -7.67 -9.18 9.08
N GLY A 56 -8.55 -9.54 8.15
CA GLY A 56 -9.98 -9.22 8.24
C GLY A 56 -10.27 -7.80 7.74
N GLN A 57 -11.48 -7.61 7.27
CA GLN A 57 -11.94 -6.33 6.71
C GLN A 57 -12.42 -5.39 7.83
N SER A 58 -11.55 -4.81 8.59
CA SER A 58 -11.89 -3.62 9.36
C SER A 58 -11.81 -2.43 8.41
N GLY A 59 -12.93 -1.90 7.97
CA GLY A 59 -13.11 -0.93 6.89
C GLY A 59 -12.22 0.33 6.92
N HIS A 60 -11.61 0.65 8.04
CA HIS A 60 -10.61 1.71 8.23
C HIS A 60 -9.48 1.18 9.08
N GLY A 61 -8.24 1.46 8.69
CA GLY A 61 -7.09 1.02 9.46
C GLY A 61 -5.76 1.43 8.82
N SER A 62 -4.70 1.17 9.56
CA SER A 62 -3.35 1.37 9.07
C SER A 62 -2.53 0.10 9.22
N TYR A 63 -1.81 -0.27 8.17
CA TYR A 63 -0.88 -1.39 8.15
C TYR A 63 0.55 -0.86 8.21
N GLY A 64 1.37 -1.38 9.12
CA GLY A 64 2.78 -1.05 9.16
C GLY A 64 3.62 -2.24 8.71
N VAL A 65 4.22 -2.16 7.54
CA VAL A 65 5.02 -3.24 6.95
C VAL A 65 6.48 -3.06 7.30
N THR A 66 7.04 -3.97 8.09
CA THR A 66 8.44 -3.97 8.52
C THR A 66 9.10 -5.32 8.24
N SER A 67 10.39 -5.45 8.59
CA SER A 67 11.16 -6.68 8.47
C SER A 67 12.22 -6.78 9.56
N THR A 68 12.89 -7.93 9.67
CA THR A 68 14.02 -8.11 10.58
C THR A 68 15.20 -7.23 10.17
N VAL A 69 15.60 -7.37 8.89
CA VAL A 69 16.73 -6.70 8.27
C VAL A 69 16.34 -6.20 6.88
N ARG A 70 17.23 -5.44 6.22
CA ARG A 70 17.01 -4.98 4.84
C ARG A 70 17.00 -6.14 3.84
N GLY A 71 16.32 -5.94 2.71
CA GLY A 71 16.29 -6.92 1.62
C GLY A 71 15.27 -8.05 1.77
N GLU A 72 14.43 -8.03 2.81
CA GLU A 72 13.38 -9.04 3.01
C GLU A 72 12.12 -8.81 2.17
N GLY A 73 12.01 -7.66 1.48
CA GLY A 73 10.92 -7.36 0.53
C GLY A 73 9.75 -6.58 1.11
N ARG A 74 9.92 -5.93 2.28
CA ARG A 74 8.86 -5.14 2.94
C ARG A 74 8.22 -4.10 2.02
N THR A 75 9.03 -3.27 1.32
CA THR A 75 8.53 -2.25 0.38
C THR A 75 7.65 -2.83 -0.73
N SER A 76 8.07 -3.96 -1.31
CA SER A 76 7.29 -4.65 -2.34
C SER A 76 5.96 -5.20 -1.78
N ILE A 77 5.97 -5.70 -0.54
CA ILE A 77 4.75 -6.16 0.13
C ILE A 77 3.85 -4.98 0.49
N ALA A 78 4.40 -3.87 1.01
CA ALA A 78 3.64 -2.66 1.30
C ALA A 78 2.94 -2.12 0.05
N THR A 79 3.68 -2.02 -1.07
CA THR A 79 3.12 -1.60 -2.35
C THR A 79 2.03 -2.56 -2.85
N ALA A 80 2.26 -3.89 -2.73
CA ALA A 80 1.27 -4.89 -3.15
C ALA A 80 -0.01 -4.81 -2.30
N LEU A 81 0.10 -4.61 -0.98
CA LEU A 81 -1.05 -4.41 -0.10
C LEU A 81 -1.85 -3.17 -0.49
N ALA A 82 -1.16 -2.03 -0.73
CA ALA A 82 -1.81 -0.79 -1.15
C ALA A 82 -2.57 -0.97 -2.48
N ILE A 83 -1.97 -1.65 -3.45
CA ILE A 83 -2.61 -1.89 -4.75
C ILE A 83 -3.81 -2.84 -4.61
N VAL A 84 -3.72 -3.90 -3.79
CA VAL A 84 -4.84 -4.83 -3.59
C VAL A 84 -5.99 -4.17 -2.84
N GLU A 85 -5.72 -3.31 -1.86
CA GLU A 85 -6.77 -2.54 -1.18
C GLU A 85 -7.58 -1.68 -2.15
N TRP A 86 -6.93 -1.09 -3.13
CA TRP A 86 -7.64 -0.36 -4.18
C TRP A 86 -8.30 -1.28 -5.20
N LEU A 87 -7.59 -2.29 -5.73
CA LEU A 87 -8.10 -3.14 -6.81
C LEU A 87 -9.30 -4.01 -6.41
N ASP A 88 -9.28 -4.55 -5.20
CA ASP A 88 -10.24 -5.56 -4.76
C ASP A 88 -11.33 -4.96 -3.84
N TYR A 89 -11.06 -3.82 -3.19
CA TYR A 89 -11.96 -3.19 -2.22
C TYR A 89 -12.34 -1.74 -2.59
N GLU A 90 -11.86 -1.22 -3.72
CA GLU A 90 -12.17 0.12 -4.26
C GLU A 90 -11.88 1.27 -3.26
N ARG A 91 -10.87 1.08 -2.40
CA ARG A 91 -10.49 2.03 -1.36
C ARG A 91 -9.48 3.06 -1.87
N ARG A 92 -9.61 4.29 -1.38
CA ARG A 92 -8.52 5.27 -1.48
C ARG A 92 -7.42 4.86 -0.52
N VAL A 93 -6.20 4.69 -1.02
CA VAL A 93 -5.06 4.21 -0.26
C VAL A 93 -3.93 5.23 -0.28
N VAL A 94 -3.36 5.51 0.88
CA VAL A 94 -2.09 6.23 0.98
C VAL A 94 -0.97 5.27 1.41
N LEU A 95 0.03 5.13 0.56
CA LEU A 95 1.27 4.44 0.86
C LEU A 95 2.28 5.48 1.38
N VAL A 96 2.77 5.29 2.59
CA VAL A 96 3.61 6.27 3.30
C VAL A 96 5.02 5.70 3.49
N ASP A 97 6.04 6.41 3.02
CA ASP A 97 7.45 6.05 3.26
C ASP A 97 7.89 6.56 4.63
N LEU A 98 7.97 5.67 5.61
CA LEU A 98 8.49 5.95 6.96
C LEU A 98 9.89 5.39 7.20
N ASP A 99 10.58 4.82 6.18
CA ASP A 99 12.02 4.60 6.27
C ASP A 99 12.77 5.93 6.08
N LEU A 100 12.60 6.82 7.05
CA LEU A 100 13.21 8.14 7.00
C LEU A 100 14.74 8.09 7.01
N GLU A 101 15.36 6.98 7.38
CA GLU A 101 16.83 6.81 7.35
C GLU A 101 17.35 6.54 5.95
N GLN A 102 16.62 5.71 5.18
CA GLN A 102 16.97 5.33 3.80
C GLN A 102 15.72 5.27 2.92
N PRO A 103 15.11 6.44 2.65
CA PRO A 103 13.90 6.49 1.84
C PRO A 103 14.20 6.02 0.40
N SER A 104 13.35 5.15 -0.13
CA SER A 104 13.56 4.61 -1.48
C SER A 104 12.26 4.34 -2.23
N LEU A 105 11.12 4.61 -1.61
CA LEU A 105 9.83 4.21 -2.16
C LEU A 105 9.49 4.97 -3.45
N HIS A 106 9.74 6.29 -3.49
CA HIS A 106 9.54 7.11 -4.69
C HIS A 106 10.38 6.62 -5.88
N GLU A 107 11.67 6.29 -5.64
CA GLU A 107 12.57 5.79 -6.68
C GLU A 107 12.09 4.43 -7.22
N ARG A 108 11.70 3.51 -6.33
CA ARG A 108 11.18 2.18 -6.70
C ARG A 108 9.90 2.23 -7.51
N LEU A 109 9.08 3.25 -7.30
CA LEU A 109 7.83 3.49 -8.03
C LEU A 109 8.03 4.34 -9.30
N GLY A 110 9.27 4.73 -9.62
CA GLY A 110 9.57 5.59 -10.76
C GLY A 110 9.04 7.02 -10.63
N LEU A 111 8.71 7.45 -9.40
CA LEU A 111 8.19 8.79 -9.11
C LEU A 111 9.35 9.75 -8.82
N ARG A 112 9.09 11.04 -8.99
CA ARG A 112 10.08 12.08 -8.65
C ARG A 112 10.13 12.25 -7.14
N GLU A 113 11.34 12.53 -6.62
CA GLU A 113 11.47 13.00 -5.27
C GLU A 113 10.65 14.27 -5.06
N GLY A 114 9.68 14.21 -4.17
CA GLY A 114 8.73 15.28 -3.86
C GLY A 114 8.79 15.68 -2.39
N PRO A 115 8.03 16.70 -1.99
CA PRO A 115 7.75 16.93 -0.59
C PRO A 115 7.03 15.71 -0.01
N GLY A 116 7.17 15.49 1.30
CA GLY A 116 6.60 14.31 1.95
C GLY A 116 6.47 14.46 3.46
N VAL A 117 6.57 13.36 4.19
CA VAL A 117 6.36 13.30 5.65
C VAL A 117 7.14 14.40 6.39
N ARG A 118 8.44 14.53 6.12
CA ARG A 118 9.30 15.51 6.81
C ARG A 118 8.91 16.96 6.51
N ASP A 119 8.44 17.23 5.32
CA ASP A 119 8.03 18.57 4.89
C ASP A 119 6.62 18.87 5.45
N LEU A 120 5.74 17.88 5.46
CA LEU A 120 4.38 17.98 5.98
C LEU A 120 4.37 18.27 7.49
N VAL A 121 5.24 17.63 8.29
CA VAL A 121 5.33 17.88 9.75
C VAL A 121 5.91 19.26 10.09
N GLN A 122 6.48 19.97 9.14
CA GLN A 122 7.00 21.33 9.30
C GLN A 122 6.08 22.39 8.71
N GLY A 123 5.15 21.98 7.84
CA GLY A 123 4.22 22.87 7.12
C GLY A 123 2.87 23.01 7.82
N HIS A 124 2.03 23.87 7.23
CA HIS A 124 0.65 24.08 7.64
C HIS A 124 -0.35 23.69 6.53
N ASN A 125 0.12 22.98 5.52
CA ASN A 125 -0.66 22.58 4.36
C ASN A 125 -1.38 21.24 4.62
N SER A 126 -2.34 20.91 3.78
CA SER A 126 -3.08 19.66 3.88
C SER A 126 -2.29 18.48 3.28
N VAL A 127 -2.70 17.25 3.58
CA VAL A 127 -2.08 16.02 3.06
C VAL A 127 -2.07 16.00 1.53
N GLU A 128 -3.12 16.52 0.89
CA GLU A 128 -3.28 16.56 -0.57
C GLU A 128 -2.13 17.26 -1.29
N ASP A 129 -1.51 18.26 -0.66
CA ASP A 129 -0.41 19.03 -1.26
C ASP A 129 0.91 18.23 -1.30
N TYR A 130 0.98 17.11 -0.57
CA TYR A 130 2.21 16.32 -0.38
C TYR A 130 2.15 14.92 -0.98
N VAL A 131 0.98 14.47 -1.43
CA VAL A 131 0.83 13.15 -2.03
C VAL A 131 1.02 13.17 -3.54
N GLN A 132 1.58 12.09 -4.08
CA GLN A 132 1.73 11.85 -5.51
C GLN A 132 0.92 10.61 -5.91
N ARG A 133 0.19 10.69 -7.00
CA ARG A 133 -0.57 9.53 -7.49
C ARG A 133 0.38 8.46 -8.02
N ILE A 134 0.16 7.22 -7.60
CA ILE A 134 0.86 6.04 -8.14
C ILE A 134 0.05 5.47 -9.29
N VAL A 135 -1.15 4.96 -8.98
CA VAL A 135 -2.08 4.36 -9.96
C VAL A 135 -3.48 4.33 -9.35
N GLY A 136 -4.52 4.49 -10.15
CA GLY A 136 -5.89 4.49 -9.66
C GLY A 136 -6.11 5.47 -8.51
N ASP A 137 -6.63 5.01 -7.39
CA ASP A 137 -6.74 5.80 -6.15
C ASP A 137 -5.71 5.38 -5.08
N VAL A 138 -4.52 4.96 -5.54
CA VAL A 138 -3.34 4.69 -4.71
C VAL A 138 -2.36 5.85 -4.80
N TRP A 139 -1.99 6.42 -3.67
CA TRP A 139 -1.18 7.63 -3.55
C TRP A 139 0.06 7.38 -2.70
N LEU A 140 1.14 8.05 -3.00
CA LEU A 140 2.39 8.04 -2.26
C LEU A 140 2.54 9.32 -1.44
N LEU A 141 2.72 9.19 -0.13
CA LEU A 141 3.34 10.20 0.71
C LEU A 141 4.80 9.80 0.93
N SER A 142 5.73 10.43 0.20
CA SER A 142 7.15 10.12 0.29
C SER A 142 7.73 10.54 1.64
N ALA A 143 8.98 10.14 1.94
CA ALA A 143 9.68 10.58 3.15
C ALA A 143 9.94 12.10 3.19
N GLY A 144 9.97 12.77 2.03
CA GLY A 144 10.19 14.21 1.90
C GLY A 144 11.65 14.57 1.64
N ARG A 145 11.86 15.85 1.27
CA ARG A 145 13.15 16.42 0.90
C ARG A 145 13.94 16.99 2.07
N SER A 146 13.26 17.32 3.17
CA SER A 146 13.90 17.84 4.36
C SER A 146 14.98 16.86 4.83
N ARG A 147 16.12 17.39 5.25
CA ARG A 147 17.25 16.60 5.77
C ARG A 147 17.24 16.49 7.30
N ASP A 148 16.09 16.67 7.90
CA ASP A 148 15.93 16.45 9.33
C ASP A 148 16.35 15.02 9.71
N ASP A 149 16.90 14.91 10.90
CA ASP A 149 17.20 13.66 11.56
C ASP A 149 15.94 12.75 11.64
N ALA A 150 16.07 11.48 11.27
CA ALA A 150 14.95 10.55 11.18
C ALA A 150 14.15 10.39 12.50
N PRO A 151 14.81 10.23 13.68
CA PRO A 151 14.10 10.20 14.96
C PRO A 151 13.29 11.47 15.23
N ARG A 152 13.84 12.65 14.92
CA ARG A 152 13.12 13.91 15.10
C ARG A 152 11.92 14.03 14.17
N GLY A 153 12.06 13.62 12.91
CA GLY A 153 10.96 13.60 11.94
C GLY A 153 9.82 12.69 12.39
N LEU A 154 10.15 11.50 12.91
CA LEU A 154 9.19 10.54 13.41
C LEU A 154 8.47 11.04 14.68
N ASN A 155 9.21 11.63 15.64
CA ASN A 155 8.61 12.20 16.84
C ASN A 155 7.62 13.32 16.51
N ARG A 156 7.99 14.23 15.60
CA ARG A 156 7.09 15.28 15.13
C ARG A 156 5.83 14.71 14.48
N LEU A 157 5.97 13.64 13.67
CA LEU A 157 4.83 12.96 13.08
C LEU A 157 3.91 12.39 14.16
N ALA A 158 4.46 11.71 15.17
CA ALA A 158 3.70 11.11 16.27
C ALA A 158 2.95 12.15 17.11
N GLU A 159 3.52 13.35 17.28
CA GLU A 159 2.94 14.46 18.06
C GLU A 159 1.98 15.33 17.25
N SER A 160 1.96 15.17 15.93
CA SER A 160 1.15 15.98 15.01
C SER A 160 -0.26 15.41 14.81
N THR A 161 -1.11 16.20 14.14
CA THR A 161 -2.44 15.75 13.67
C THR A 161 -2.41 15.03 12.33
N ILE A 162 -1.24 14.79 11.74
CA ILE A 162 -1.09 14.26 10.39
C ILE A 162 -1.65 12.86 10.26
N LEU A 163 -1.47 11.99 11.28
CA LEU A 163 -2.04 10.65 11.25
C LEU A 163 -3.58 10.68 11.21
N SER A 164 -4.20 11.62 11.91
CA SER A 164 -5.65 11.85 11.85
C SER A 164 -6.06 12.39 10.47
N GLN A 165 -5.32 13.36 9.92
CA GLN A 165 -5.56 13.87 8.57
C GLN A 165 -5.43 12.78 7.50
N LEU A 166 -4.44 11.87 7.62
CA LEU A 166 -4.31 10.72 6.73
C LEU A 166 -5.52 9.80 6.81
N SER A 167 -6.04 9.52 8.02
CA SER A 167 -7.22 8.67 8.21
C SER A 167 -8.54 9.33 7.79
N GLU A 168 -8.60 10.65 7.72
CA GLU A 168 -9.73 11.41 7.16
C GLU A 168 -9.67 11.48 5.63
N TRP A 169 -8.44 11.51 5.08
CA TRP A 169 -8.22 11.67 3.65
C TRP A 169 -8.25 10.35 2.87
N ALA A 170 -7.76 9.24 3.46
CA ALA A 170 -7.71 7.91 2.85
C ALA A 170 -8.45 6.87 3.71
N ASP A 171 -9.08 5.89 3.05
CA ASP A 171 -9.73 4.76 3.73
C ASP A 171 -8.71 3.86 4.43
N VAL A 172 -7.52 3.70 3.82
CA VAL A 172 -6.43 2.86 4.33
C VAL A 172 -5.09 3.57 4.19
N ALA A 173 -4.29 3.54 5.26
CA ALA A 173 -2.89 3.94 5.23
C ALA A 173 -1.98 2.71 5.32
N VAL A 174 -1.05 2.57 4.37
CA VAL A 174 -0.02 1.53 4.38
C VAL A 174 1.33 2.20 4.63
N PHE A 175 1.96 1.90 5.75
CA PHE A 175 3.27 2.44 6.11
C PHE A 175 4.39 1.48 5.72
N ASP A 176 5.31 1.89 4.85
CA ASP A 176 6.58 1.19 4.61
C ASP A 176 7.56 1.61 5.71
N LEU A 177 7.75 0.73 6.69
CA LEU A 177 8.54 0.99 7.89
C LEU A 177 9.99 0.54 7.69
N PRO A 178 10.96 1.14 8.40
CA PRO A 178 12.34 0.64 8.40
C PRO A 178 12.44 -0.74 9.07
N PRO A 179 13.54 -1.50 8.83
CA PRO A 179 13.75 -2.80 9.45
C PRO A 179 14.03 -2.67 10.95
N LEU A 180 13.55 -3.63 11.74
CA LEU A 180 13.56 -3.53 13.20
C LEU A 180 14.95 -3.64 13.83
N LEU A 181 15.88 -4.39 13.23
CA LEU A 181 17.23 -4.58 13.81
C LEU A 181 18.29 -3.65 13.22
N GLU A 182 18.05 -3.04 12.06
CA GLU A 182 19.03 -2.19 11.37
C GLU A 182 18.63 -0.71 11.34
N SER A 183 17.58 -0.34 12.07
CA SER A 183 17.10 1.03 12.18
C SER A 183 16.94 1.44 13.63
N VAL A 184 17.26 2.67 13.93
CA VAL A 184 17.02 3.26 15.26
C VAL A 184 15.55 3.66 15.45
N THR A 185 14.81 3.86 14.35
CA THR A 185 13.41 4.32 14.38
C THR A 185 12.39 3.20 14.13
N GLY A 186 12.81 1.99 13.76
CA GLY A 186 11.93 0.92 13.31
C GLY A 186 10.83 0.55 14.31
N ALA A 187 11.17 0.38 15.57
CA ALA A 187 10.20 0.03 16.61
C ALA A 187 9.24 1.18 16.94
N GLU A 188 9.71 2.42 16.88
CA GLU A 188 8.88 3.60 17.13
C GLU A 188 7.92 3.85 15.96
N ALA A 189 8.40 3.72 14.73
CA ALA A 189 7.57 3.83 13.53
C ALA A 189 6.44 2.78 13.53
N ALA A 190 6.70 1.56 14.00
CA ALA A 190 5.70 0.50 14.09
C ALA A 190 4.56 0.81 15.09
N ARG A 191 4.75 1.73 16.03
CA ARG A 191 3.69 2.17 16.95
C ARG A 191 2.67 3.10 16.31
N LEU A 192 2.98 3.65 15.13
CA LEU A 192 2.10 4.57 14.41
C LEU A 192 1.00 3.86 13.61
N CYS A 193 1.08 2.54 13.48
CA CYS A 193 0.08 1.74 12.77
C CYS A 193 -0.77 0.89 13.72
N THR A 194 -1.98 0.55 13.28
CA THR A 194 -2.90 -0.31 14.03
C THR A 194 -2.56 -1.80 13.88
N THR A 195 -2.04 -2.20 12.71
CA THR A 195 -1.74 -3.60 12.41
C THR A 195 -0.30 -3.73 11.91
N PRO A 196 0.65 -4.19 12.74
CA PRO A 196 2.01 -4.45 12.30
C PRO A 196 2.08 -5.74 11.46
N ILE A 197 2.78 -5.66 10.33
CA ILE A 197 3.04 -6.77 9.42
C ILE A 197 4.55 -6.98 9.34
N MET A 198 5.02 -8.17 9.70
CA MET A 198 6.41 -8.56 9.67
C MET A 198 6.71 -9.38 8.43
N VAL A 199 7.51 -8.86 7.52
CA VAL A 199 7.98 -9.62 6.36
C VAL A 199 9.27 -10.35 6.73
N VAL A 200 9.27 -11.66 6.57
CA VAL A 200 10.44 -12.52 6.80
C VAL A 200 10.78 -13.23 5.49
N ARG A 201 11.98 -13.03 4.98
CA ARG A 201 12.44 -13.70 3.77
C ARG A 201 13.24 -14.95 4.11
N ALA A 202 12.84 -16.07 3.52
CA ALA A 202 13.54 -17.33 3.70
C ALA A 202 15.04 -17.22 3.32
N GLY A 203 15.92 -17.61 4.25
CA GLY A 203 17.37 -17.60 4.05
C GLY A 203 18.07 -16.24 4.20
N VAL A 204 17.38 -15.20 4.68
CA VAL A 204 17.97 -13.87 4.93
C VAL A 204 18.29 -13.69 6.41
N ALA A 205 17.29 -13.58 7.27
CA ALA A 205 17.52 -13.45 8.72
C ALA A 205 17.44 -14.82 9.41
N PRO A 206 18.37 -15.16 10.33
CA PRO A 206 18.24 -16.35 11.16
C PRO A 206 17.10 -16.20 12.19
N MET A 207 16.45 -17.30 12.55
CA MET A 207 15.30 -17.32 13.46
C MET A 207 15.51 -16.59 14.80
N PRO A 208 16.70 -16.65 15.46
CA PRO A 208 16.92 -15.84 16.65
C PRO A 208 16.76 -14.34 16.43
N GLN A 209 17.24 -13.81 15.30
CA GLN A 209 17.07 -12.39 14.95
C GLN A 209 15.60 -12.06 14.64
N VAL A 210 14.88 -12.94 13.95
CA VAL A 210 13.43 -12.76 13.72
C VAL A 210 12.69 -12.65 15.06
N LYS A 211 13.00 -13.53 16.02
CA LYS A 211 12.40 -13.48 17.38
C LYS A 211 12.75 -12.17 18.09
N GLU A 212 14.00 -11.74 18.04
CA GLU A 212 14.44 -10.47 18.62
C GLU A 212 13.68 -9.30 18.00
N ALA A 213 13.55 -9.27 16.66
CA ALA A 213 12.81 -8.22 15.96
C ALA A 213 11.33 -8.17 16.40
N VAL A 214 10.65 -9.32 16.48
CA VAL A 214 9.26 -9.39 16.95
C VAL A 214 9.12 -8.87 18.38
N GLN A 215 10.09 -9.11 19.26
CA GLN A 215 10.06 -8.60 20.64
C GLN A 215 10.16 -7.08 20.74
N ARG A 216 10.63 -6.39 19.69
CA ARG A 216 10.65 -4.91 19.64
C ARG A 216 9.30 -4.29 19.31
N LEU A 217 8.35 -5.10 18.81
CA LEU A 217 6.99 -4.65 18.52
C LEU A 217 6.13 -4.65 19.78
N THR A 218 5.25 -3.67 19.89
CA THR A 218 4.32 -3.55 21.05
C THR A 218 3.08 -4.41 20.89
N ALA A 219 2.75 -4.81 19.65
CA ALA A 219 1.65 -5.71 19.33
C ALA A 219 2.17 -6.91 18.51
N PRO A 220 1.54 -8.09 18.62
CA PRO A 220 1.92 -9.24 17.83
C PRO A 220 1.71 -8.96 16.33
N PRO A 221 2.75 -9.12 15.49
CA PRO A 221 2.62 -8.86 14.07
C PRO A 221 1.96 -10.01 13.34
N MET A 222 1.28 -9.70 12.24
CA MET A 222 1.06 -10.68 11.20
C MET A 222 2.38 -10.98 10.48
N VAL A 223 2.72 -12.25 10.30
CA VAL A 223 3.96 -12.65 9.64
C VAL A 223 3.68 -13.07 8.20
N ILE A 224 4.38 -12.44 7.26
CA ILE A 224 4.38 -12.82 5.83
C ILE A 224 5.73 -13.46 5.49
N LEU A 225 5.70 -14.71 5.04
CA LEU A 225 6.89 -15.40 4.54
C LEU A 225 7.11 -15.08 3.06
N ASN A 226 8.20 -14.38 2.76
CA ASN A 226 8.58 -14.01 1.42
C ASN A 226 9.70 -14.93 0.88
N GLY A 227 9.73 -15.13 -0.44
CA GLY A 227 10.79 -15.90 -1.11
C GLY A 227 10.76 -17.39 -0.80
N VAL A 228 9.67 -17.93 -0.29
CA VAL A 228 9.50 -19.38 -0.08
C VAL A 228 9.37 -20.04 -1.44
N ARG A 229 10.36 -20.86 -1.79
CA ARG A 229 10.28 -21.74 -2.96
C ARG A 229 9.55 -23.01 -2.57
N SER A 230 8.50 -23.35 -3.30
CA SER A 230 7.86 -24.65 -3.11
C SER A 230 8.87 -25.77 -3.39
N ALA A 231 9.08 -26.65 -2.43
CA ALA A 231 9.89 -27.87 -2.62
C ALA A 231 9.21 -28.90 -3.55
N VAL A 232 7.95 -28.67 -3.91
CA VAL A 232 7.20 -29.53 -4.82
C VAL A 232 7.69 -29.30 -6.24
N PRO A 233 8.24 -30.34 -6.92
CA PRO A 233 8.68 -30.23 -8.30
C PRO A 233 7.58 -29.73 -9.23
N THR A 234 7.95 -28.98 -10.25
CA THR A 234 7.01 -28.32 -11.18
C THR A 234 6.07 -29.31 -11.88
N TRP A 235 6.54 -30.54 -12.13
CA TRP A 235 5.71 -31.58 -12.74
C TRP A 235 4.60 -32.09 -11.82
N ILE A 236 4.84 -32.18 -10.51
CA ILE A 236 3.80 -32.53 -9.52
C ILE A 236 2.78 -31.40 -9.42
N ARG A 237 3.23 -30.13 -9.37
CA ARG A 237 2.31 -28.98 -9.33
C ARG A 237 1.39 -28.95 -10.55
N ARG A 238 1.93 -29.19 -11.76
CA ARG A 238 1.12 -29.27 -12.98
C ARG A 238 0.09 -30.40 -12.94
N SER A 239 0.44 -31.56 -12.39
CA SER A 239 -0.50 -32.69 -12.27
C SER A 239 -1.60 -32.46 -11.23
N LEU A 240 -1.38 -31.54 -10.26
CA LEU A 240 -2.38 -31.14 -9.26
C LEU A 240 -3.21 -29.92 -9.69
N GLY A 241 -3.09 -29.49 -10.95
CA GLY A 241 -3.88 -28.37 -11.51
C GLY A 241 -3.33 -26.98 -11.20
N ASP A 242 -2.12 -26.89 -10.63
CA ASP A 242 -1.43 -25.61 -10.41
C ASP A 242 -0.74 -25.18 -11.72
N THR A 243 -1.37 -24.31 -12.48
CA THR A 243 -0.90 -23.80 -13.79
C THR A 243 -0.02 -22.55 -13.65
N ARG A 244 0.62 -22.31 -12.51
CA ARG A 244 1.53 -21.18 -12.28
C ARG A 244 2.98 -21.51 -12.47
#